data_18d882f04bbf29e411fad62c29d236e0
#
_entry.id   18d882f04bbf29e411fad62c29d236e0
#
_cell.length_a   1.000
_cell.length_b   1.000
_cell.length_c   1.000
_cell.angle_alpha   90.00
_cell.angle_beta   90.00
_cell.angle_gamma   90.00
#
_symmetry.space_group_name_H-M   'P 1'
#
loop_
_entity.id
_entity.type
_entity.pdbx_description
1 polymer ?
#
loop_
_entity_poly.entity_id
_entity_poly.type
_entity_poly.pdbx_seq_one_letter_code
_entity_poly.pdbx_strand_id
1 'polypeptide(L)'
;MNSGGNVDENGKVWYPNEGALKASVLMSGQGNQQAEITSEEWEEMKSWLRPVLLSIVKSKKVLLEGVTFKNSPSWCLHPLSCESLILNDVKVFNPWYSQNGDALDVESCKNVLIANCFFDAGDDAICLKSGKDEDGRRRGEPCENVIVRNNTVLHGHGGFVIGSEMSGGVKNVYVSECSFIGTDVGLRFKSARGRGGVVENIYINNINMIDIPNDALIADLYYAAKSAPGEPIPSVSEETPAFRNIYISDVFCRGAGRAAYLNGLPEMPIENISIKNMAVSYTHLTLPTI
;
A
#
# COMPACT_ATOMS: atom_id res chain seq x y z
N MET A 1 14.27 -7.88 10.78
CA MET A 1 14.70 -7.21 9.53
C MET A 1 15.46 -8.21 8.70
N ASN A 2 14.90 -8.61 7.59
CA ASN A 2 15.53 -9.60 6.75
C ASN A 2 16.63 -8.97 5.92
N SER A 3 17.86 -9.38 6.15
CA SER A 3 19.04 -8.97 5.40
C SER A 3 19.21 -9.73 4.07
N GLY A 4 18.23 -10.54 3.69
CA GLY A 4 18.24 -11.26 2.43
C GLY A 4 17.86 -10.34 1.27
N GLY A 5 18.81 -9.96 0.43
CA GLY A 5 18.52 -9.26 -0.81
C GLY A 5 17.79 -10.17 -1.81
N ASN A 6 17.03 -9.58 -2.73
CA ASN A 6 16.47 -10.32 -3.85
C ASN A 6 17.61 -10.77 -4.78
N VAL A 7 17.68 -12.03 -5.04
CA VAL A 7 18.73 -12.67 -5.87
C VAL A 7 18.07 -13.35 -7.06
N ASP A 8 18.55 -13.07 -8.27
CA ASP A 8 18.06 -13.74 -9.47
C ASP A 8 18.65 -15.16 -9.66
N GLU A 9 18.20 -15.87 -10.67
CA GLU A 9 18.65 -17.22 -11.01
C GLU A 9 20.14 -17.33 -11.33
N ASN A 10 20.79 -16.21 -11.67
CA ASN A 10 22.23 -16.12 -11.94
C ASN A 10 23.02 -15.71 -10.70
N GLY A 11 22.37 -15.58 -9.54
CA GLY A 11 23.02 -15.16 -8.30
C GLY A 11 23.25 -13.65 -8.18
N LYS A 12 22.70 -12.82 -9.09
CA LYS A 12 22.80 -11.38 -8.99
C LYS A 12 21.92 -10.87 -7.85
N VAL A 13 22.52 -10.15 -6.92
CA VAL A 13 21.81 -9.49 -5.83
C VAL A 13 21.22 -8.17 -6.34
N TRP A 14 19.89 -8.08 -6.38
CA TRP A 14 19.19 -6.90 -6.85
C TRP A 14 18.96 -5.87 -5.74
N TYR A 15 18.81 -6.31 -4.52
CA TYR A 15 18.57 -5.43 -3.38
C TYR A 15 18.88 -6.12 -2.04
N PRO A 16 19.50 -5.47 -1.03
CA PRO A 16 20.18 -4.18 -1.18
C PRO A 16 21.57 -4.37 -1.80
N ASN A 17 21.93 -3.56 -2.78
CA ASN A 17 23.29 -3.39 -3.25
C ASN A 17 23.52 -1.92 -3.68
N GLU A 18 24.76 -1.54 -3.90
CA GLU A 18 25.11 -0.13 -4.15
C GLU A 18 24.41 0.44 -5.40
N GLY A 19 24.36 -0.30 -6.49
CA GLY A 19 23.68 0.13 -7.73
C GLY A 19 22.18 0.29 -7.56
N ALA A 20 21.51 -0.68 -6.91
CA ALA A 20 20.08 -0.60 -6.63
C ALA A 20 19.73 0.53 -5.66
N LEU A 21 20.57 0.76 -4.65
CA LEU A 21 20.39 1.88 -3.73
C LEU A 21 20.57 3.22 -4.44
N LYS A 22 21.59 3.38 -5.31
CA LYS A 22 21.80 4.57 -6.12
C LYS A 22 20.61 4.83 -7.05
N ALA A 23 20.12 3.81 -7.76
CA ALA A 23 18.94 3.91 -8.61
C ALA A 23 17.70 4.32 -7.80
N SER A 24 17.50 3.75 -6.63
CA SER A 24 16.37 4.10 -5.73
C SER A 24 16.44 5.56 -5.27
N VAL A 25 17.62 6.07 -4.93
CA VAL A 25 17.82 7.47 -4.52
C VAL A 25 17.51 8.42 -5.67
N LEU A 26 18.01 8.14 -6.88
CA LEU A 26 17.75 8.95 -8.06
C LEU A 26 16.26 8.99 -8.41
N MET A 27 15.60 7.83 -8.42
CA MET A 27 14.16 7.73 -8.68
C MET A 27 13.31 8.43 -7.60
N SER A 28 13.73 8.37 -6.34
CA SER A 28 13.02 9.04 -5.24
C SER A 28 13.18 10.56 -5.29
N GLY A 29 14.33 11.07 -5.71
CA GLY A 29 14.61 12.50 -5.84
C GLY A 29 13.77 13.17 -6.91
N GLN A 30 13.33 12.42 -7.92
CA GLN A 30 12.55 12.97 -9.04
C GLN A 30 11.10 13.32 -8.70
N GLY A 31 10.51 12.70 -7.66
CA GLY A 31 9.17 13.08 -7.20
C GLY A 31 9.11 14.49 -6.61
N ASN A 32 10.24 15.02 -6.13
CA ASN A 32 10.31 16.27 -5.35
C ASN A 32 11.12 17.39 -6.03
N GLN A 33 11.77 17.10 -7.13
CA GLN A 33 12.53 18.09 -7.88
C GLN A 33 12.43 17.74 -9.37
N GLN A 34 12.23 18.72 -10.21
CA GLN A 34 12.22 18.59 -11.68
C GLN A 34 13.63 18.27 -12.24
N ALA A 35 14.41 17.46 -11.55
CA ALA A 35 15.68 17.02 -12.04
C ALA A 35 15.45 16.03 -13.19
N GLU A 36 15.74 16.45 -14.40
CA GLU A 36 15.78 15.57 -15.56
C GLU A 36 16.92 14.56 -15.35
N ILE A 37 16.59 13.26 -15.46
CA ILE A 37 17.62 12.21 -15.52
C ILE A 37 18.33 12.36 -16.86
N THR A 38 19.64 12.47 -16.83
CA THR A 38 20.45 12.45 -18.06
C THR A 38 20.39 11.07 -18.71
N SER A 39 20.71 11.02 -20.00
CA SER A 39 20.77 9.74 -20.72
C SER A 39 21.81 8.79 -20.10
N GLU A 40 22.93 9.32 -19.63
CA GLU A 40 24.00 8.57 -18.98
C GLU A 40 23.54 7.98 -17.64
N GLU A 41 22.88 8.78 -16.81
CA GLU A 41 22.29 8.32 -15.53
C GLU A 41 21.23 7.24 -15.76
N TRP A 42 20.40 7.41 -16.79
CA TRP A 42 19.40 6.39 -17.15
C TRP A 42 20.06 5.08 -17.57
N GLU A 43 21.07 5.11 -18.43
CA GLU A 43 21.80 3.91 -18.86
C GLU A 43 22.45 3.18 -17.68
N GLU A 44 23.00 3.91 -16.73
CA GLU A 44 23.57 3.33 -15.51
C GLU A 44 22.48 2.70 -14.63
N MET A 45 21.36 3.42 -14.42
CA MET A 45 20.29 2.97 -13.52
C MET A 45 19.51 1.80 -14.05
N LYS A 46 19.17 1.76 -15.34
CA LYS A 46 18.23 0.78 -15.89
C LYS A 46 18.63 -0.68 -15.63
N SER A 47 19.94 -0.93 -15.52
CA SER A 47 20.46 -2.27 -15.22
C SER A 47 20.20 -2.72 -13.77
N TRP A 48 19.81 -1.80 -12.90
CA TRP A 48 19.54 -2.04 -11.47
C TRP A 48 18.08 -1.89 -11.10
N LEU A 49 17.24 -1.40 -12.01
CA LEU A 49 15.81 -1.32 -11.78
C LEU A 49 15.20 -2.73 -11.83
N ARG A 50 14.56 -3.10 -10.75
CA ARG A 50 13.81 -4.35 -10.70
C ARG A 50 12.51 -4.17 -11.49
N PRO A 51 12.20 -5.03 -12.46
CA PRO A 51 10.97 -4.90 -13.23
C PRO A 51 9.74 -5.24 -12.37
N VAL A 52 8.65 -4.58 -12.66
CA VAL A 52 7.30 -5.02 -12.28
C VAL A 52 6.95 -6.23 -13.15
N LEU A 53 6.37 -7.28 -12.56
CA LEU A 53 6.08 -8.50 -13.32
C LEU A 53 5.02 -8.26 -14.41
N LEU A 54 3.94 -7.58 -14.07
CA LEU A 54 2.90 -7.19 -15.02
C LEU A 54 2.48 -5.75 -14.79
N SER A 55 2.78 -4.87 -15.74
CA SER A 55 2.29 -3.49 -15.77
C SER A 55 1.26 -3.32 -16.88
N ILE A 56 0.08 -2.76 -16.53
CA ILE A 56 -1.02 -2.49 -17.47
C ILE A 56 -1.29 -0.99 -17.39
N VAL A 57 -0.95 -0.27 -18.46
CA VAL A 57 -0.99 1.19 -18.45
C VAL A 57 -2.05 1.74 -19.38
N LYS A 58 -2.85 2.70 -18.88
CA LYS A 58 -3.86 3.48 -19.64
C LYS A 58 -4.78 2.60 -20.48
N SER A 59 -5.17 1.45 -19.92
CA SER A 59 -6.00 0.46 -20.61
C SER A 59 -7.44 0.50 -20.12
N LYS A 60 -8.38 0.08 -20.97
CA LYS A 60 -9.81 0.03 -20.66
C LYS A 60 -10.36 -1.38 -20.83
N LYS A 61 -11.34 -1.73 -19.98
CA LYS A 61 -12.04 -3.02 -20.00
C LYS A 61 -11.07 -4.20 -19.89
N VAL A 62 -10.25 -4.17 -18.85
CA VAL A 62 -9.24 -5.19 -18.56
C VAL A 62 -9.84 -6.26 -17.69
N LEU A 63 -9.66 -7.51 -18.05
CA LEU A 63 -10.01 -8.69 -17.25
C LEU A 63 -8.77 -9.56 -17.04
N LEU A 64 -8.44 -9.80 -15.78
CA LEU A 64 -7.53 -10.86 -15.36
C LEU A 64 -8.34 -11.90 -14.63
N GLU A 65 -8.39 -13.13 -15.12
CA GLU A 65 -9.21 -14.19 -14.55
C GLU A 65 -8.49 -15.54 -14.54
N GLY A 66 -8.54 -16.23 -13.41
CA GLY A 66 -8.02 -17.61 -13.26
C GLY A 66 -6.51 -17.76 -13.44
N VAL A 67 -5.73 -16.67 -13.35
CA VAL A 67 -4.29 -16.68 -13.60
C VAL A 67 -3.48 -16.63 -12.31
N THR A 68 -2.28 -17.22 -12.36
CA THR A 68 -1.35 -17.25 -11.22
C THR A 68 -0.04 -16.55 -11.59
N PHE A 69 0.40 -15.63 -10.74
CA PHE A 69 1.69 -14.93 -10.84
C PHE A 69 2.58 -15.32 -9.67
N LYS A 70 3.88 -15.43 -9.89
CA LYS A 70 4.84 -15.86 -8.87
C LYS A 70 6.18 -15.14 -8.99
N ASN A 71 6.81 -14.93 -7.82
CA ASN A 71 8.23 -14.54 -7.72
C ASN A 71 8.56 -13.27 -8.49
N SER A 72 7.75 -12.22 -8.31
CA SER A 72 8.08 -10.93 -8.88
C SER A 72 9.36 -10.36 -8.25
N PRO A 73 10.26 -9.77 -9.04
CA PRO A 73 11.45 -9.12 -8.50
C PRO A 73 11.16 -7.80 -7.77
N SER A 74 9.99 -7.21 -7.97
CA SER A 74 9.45 -6.02 -7.31
C SER A 74 7.94 -6.15 -7.23
N TRP A 75 7.17 -5.07 -7.38
CA TRP A 75 5.71 -5.13 -7.49
C TRP A 75 5.26 -6.18 -8.51
N CYS A 76 4.24 -6.94 -8.18
CA CYS A 76 3.80 -8.02 -9.06
C CYS A 76 2.83 -7.53 -10.12
N LEU A 77 1.67 -7.06 -9.71
CA LEU A 77 0.63 -6.54 -10.60
C LEU A 77 0.49 -5.03 -10.40
N HIS A 78 0.72 -4.25 -11.45
CA HIS A 78 0.62 -2.80 -11.39
C HIS A 78 -0.24 -2.25 -12.55
N PRO A 79 -1.57 -2.27 -12.42
CA PRO A 79 -2.43 -1.48 -13.28
C PRO A 79 -2.31 0.00 -12.95
N LEU A 80 -2.01 0.82 -13.97
CA LEU A 80 -1.81 2.27 -13.88
C LEU A 80 -2.74 3.00 -14.83
N SER A 81 -3.53 3.95 -14.30
CA SER A 81 -4.47 4.79 -15.07
C SER A 81 -5.42 3.96 -15.96
N CYS A 82 -5.90 2.82 -15.46
CA CYS A 82 -6.84 1.95 -16.15
C CYS A 82 -8.29 2.28 -15.79
N GLU A 83 -9.21 1.97 -16.71
CA GLU A 83 -10.65 2.14 -16.53
C GLU A 83 -11.40 0.82 -16.78
N SER A 84 -12.28 0.44 -15.85
CA SER A 84 -13.03 -0.83 -15.91
C SER A 84 -12.10 -2.03 -15.85
N LEU A 85 -11.47 -2.21 -14.69
CA LEU A 85 -10.54 -3.30 -14.40
C LEU A 85 -11.22 -4.35 -13.53
N ILE A 86 -11.12 -5.60 -13.92
CA ILE A 86 -11.61 -6.76 -13.14
C ILE A 86 -10.46 -7.74 -12.92
N LEU A 87 -10.21 -8.03 -11.66
CA LEU A 87 -9.40 -9.18 -11.23
C LEU A 87 -10.34 -10.18 -10.55
N ASN A 88 -10.45 -11.39 -11.10
CA ASN A 88 -11.29 -12.46 -10.56
C ASN A 88 -10.53 -13.79 -10.53
N ASP A 89 -10.53 -14.47 -9.38
CA ASP A 89 -9.74 -15.72 -9.19
C ASP A 89 -8.27 -15.58 -9.61
N VAL A 90 -7.65 -14.43 -9.31
CA VAL A 90 -6.21 -14.19 -9.54
C VAL A 90 -5.44 -14.62 -8.31
N LYS A 91 -4.30 -15.27 -8.52
CA LYS A 91 -3.41 -15.71 -7.44
C LYS A 91 -2.03 -15.09 -7.61
N VAL A 92 -1.50 -14.53 -6.54
CA VAL A 92 -0.12 -14.02 -6.48
C VAL A 92 0.62 -14.72 -5.36
N PHE A 93 1.83 -15.19 -5.66
CA PHE A 93 2.73 -15.81 -4.69
C PHE A 93 4.11 -15.16 -4.80
N ASN A 94 4.36 -14.17 -3.98
CA ASN A 94 5.69 -13.61 -3.79
C ASN A 94 6.28 -14.14 -2.47
N PRO A 95 7.58 -14.37 -2.39
CA PRO A 95 8.19 -14.76 -1.12
C PRO A 95 7.92 -13.71 -0.05
N TRP A 96 7.50 -14.12 1.14
CA TRP A 96 7.17 -13.23 2.26
C TRP A 96 8.32 -12.28 2.66
N TYR A 97 9.56 -12.62 2.31
CA TYR A 97 10.76 -11.83 2.55
C TYR A 97 11.17 -10.94 1.38
N SER A 98 10.44 -10.96 0.27
CA SER A 98 10.80 -10.15 -0.91
C SER A 98 10.52 -8.68 -0.65
N GLN A 99 11.56 -7.86 -0.79
CA GLN A 99 11.46 -6.42 -0.61
C GLN A 99 10.73 -5.78 -1.78
N ASN A 100 9.76 -4.90 -1.48
CA ASN A 100 8.83 -4.36 -2.45
C ASN A 100 8.12 -5.49 -3.26
N GLY A 101 7.90 -6.62 -2.61
CA GLY A 101 7.17 -7.75 -3.17
C GLY A 101 5.67 -7.59 -3.04
N ASP A 102 5.16 -6.38 -3.33
CA ASP A 102 3.74 -6.07 -3.33
C ASP A 102 3.01 -6.99 -4.30
N ALA A 103 1.84 -7.51 -3.91
CA ALA A 103 1.11 -8.41 -4.80
C ALA A 103 0.31 -7.64 -5.86
N LEU A 104 -0.35 -6.56 -5.46
CA LEU A 104 -1.20 -5.75 -6.35
C LEU A 104 -1.17 -4.28 -5.94
N ASP A 105 -0.70 -3.43 -6.83
CA ASP A 105 -0.72 -1.98 -6.72
C ASP A 105 -1.65 -1.38 -7.77
N VAL A 106 -2.88 -1.03 -7.37
CA VAL A 106 -3.85 -0.37 -8.25
C VAL A 106 -3.63 1.12 -8.18
N GLU A 107 -3.01 1.70 -9.21
CA GLU A 107 -2.65 3.12 -9.23
C GLU A 107 -3.52 3.93 -10.19
N SER A 108 -4.17 4.97 -9.68
CA SER A 108 -4.98 5.92 -10.48
C SER A 108 -6.03 5.23 -11.38
N CYS A 109 -6.56 4.08 -10.96
CA CYS A 109 -7.53 3.33 -11.73
C CYS A 109 -8.97 3.68 -11.31
N LYS A 110 -9.92 3.49 -12.25
CA LYS A 110 -11.34 3.78 -12.03
C LYS A 110 -12.20 2.57 -12.35
N ASN A 111 -13.28 2.38 -11.55
CA ASN A 111 -14.23 1.29 -11.73
C ASN A 111 -13.53 -0.07 -11.67
N VAL A 112 -13.03 -0.41 -10.50
CA VAL A 112 -12.18 -1.59 -10.27
C VAL A 112 -12.94 -2.62 -9.44
N LEU A 113 -12.89 -3.87 -9.84
CA LEU A 113 -13.34 -5.03 -9.05
C LEU A 113 -12.17 -5.99 -8.81
N ILE A 114 -11.91 -6.29 -7.54
CA ILE A 114 -10.94 -7.30 -7.11
C ILE A 114 -11.71 -8.32 -6.29
N ALA A 115 -11.95 -9.50 -6.87
CA ALA A 115 -12.81 -10.49 -6.24
C ALA A 115 -12.24 -11.91 -6.32
N ASN A 116 -12.48 -12.70 -5.27
CA ASN A 116 -12.14 -14.12 -5.22
C ASN A 116 -10.64 -14.41 -5.43
N CYS A 117 -9.79 -13.44 -5.09
CA CYS A 117 -8.35 -13.53 -5.32
C CYS A 117 -7.61 -14.03 -4.08
N PHE A 118 -6.39 -14.51 -4.32
CA PHE A 118 -5.50 -14.98 -3.28
C PHE A 118 -4.12 -14.32 -3.44
N PHE A 119 -3.64 -13.66 -2.39
CA PHE A 119 -2.38 -12.92 -2.40
C PHE A 119 -1.48 -13.39 -1.27
N ASP A 120 -0.28 -13.81 -1.60
CA ASP A 120 0.83 -14.05 -0.68
C ASP A 120 1.93 -13.05 -1.05
N ALA A 121 2.21 -12.08 -0.18
CA ALA A 121 3.01 -10.92 -0.50
C ALA A 121 4.23 -10.76 0.41
N GLY A 122 5.26 -10.12 -0.10
CA GLY A 122 6.45 -9.76 0.67
C GLY A 122 6.43 -8.30 1.16
N ASP A 123 5.52 -7.48 0.60
CA ASP A 123 5.24 -6.10 1.01
C ASP A 123 3.71 -5.91 1.04
N ASP A 124 3.14 -4.80 0.59
CA ASP A 124 1.69 -4.59 0.63
C ASP A 124 0.94 -5.60 -0.28
N ALA A 125 -0.18 -6.17 0.20
CA ALA A 125 -0.88 -7.21 -0.57
C ALA A 125 -1.87 -6.62 -1.58
N ILE A 126 -2.88 -5.88 -1.12
CA ILE A 126 -3.83 -5.16 -1.97
C ILE A 126 -3.66 -3.69 -1.66
N CYS A 127 -3.00 -2.94 -2.54
CA CYS A 127 -2.66 -1.55 -2.33
C CYS A 127 -3.31 -0.62 -3.36
N LEU A 128 -3.96 0.45 -2.89
CA LEU A 128 -4.49 1.51 -3.73
C LEU A 128 -3.55 2.71 -3.70
N LYS A 129 -3.13 3.15 -4.87
CA LYS A 129 -2.21 4.27 -5.08
C LYS A 129 -2.77 5.27 -6.09
N SER A 130 -2.22 6.49 -6.12
CA SER A 130 -2.59 7.51 -7.11
C SER A 130 -1.48 8.52 -7.34
N GLY A 131 -0.26 8.02 -7.46
CA GLY A 131 0.93 8.82 -7.71
C GLY A 131 1.55 9.42 -6.46
N LYS A 132 2.77 9.87 -6.63
CA LYS A 132 3.63 10.35 -5.55
C LYS A 132 3.89 11.86 -5.66
N ASP A 133 3.72 12.57 -4.53
CA ASP A 133 4.12 13.96 -4.34
C ASP A 133 3.58 14.89 -5.45
N GLU A 134 4.39 15.80 -5.94
CA GLU A 134 4.02 16.78 -6.97
C GLU A 134 3.52 16.11 -8.26
N ASP A 135 4.16 15.04 -8.72
CA ASP A 135 3.73 14.35 -9.93
C ASP A 135 2.31 13.77 -9.78
N GLY A 136 2.02 13.13 -8.65
CA GLY A 136 0.70 12.61 -8.37
C GLY A 136 -0.36 13.71 -8.26
N ARG A 137 -0.06 14.82 -7.59
CA ARG A 137 -0.96 15.98 -7.50
C ARG A 137 -1.20 16.59 -8.88
N ARG A 138 -0.13 16.79 -9.67
CA ARG A 138 -0.21 17.35 -11.02
C ARG A 138 -1.01 16.46 -11.98
N ARG A 139 -0.86 15.14 -11.91
CA ARG A 139 -1.68 14.19 -12.69
C ARG A 139 -3.16 14.30 -12.28
N GLY A 140 -3.45 14.46 -11.00
CA GLY A 140 -4.80 14.64 -10.50
C GLY A 140 -5.73 13.46 -10.81
N GLU A 141 -5.18 12.26 -10.97
CA GLU A 141 -5.91 11.04 -11.31
C GLU A 141 -6.13 10.19 -10.05
N PRO A 142 -7.30 10.24 -9.42
CA PRO A 142 -7.58 9.44 -8.24
C PRO A 142 -7.73 7.96 -8.59
N CYS A 143 -7.47 7.09 -7.59
CA CYS A 143 -7.99 5.73 -7.60
C CYS A 143 -9.42 5.77 -7.06
N GLU A 144 -10.43 5.42 -7.87
CA GLU A 144 -11.82 5.63 -7.48
C GLU A 144 -12.79 4.54 -7.94
N ASN A 145 -13.88 4.39 -7.19
CA ASN A 145 -14.93 3.39 -7.45
C ASN A 145 -14.33 1.97 -7.44
N VAL A 146 -13.75 1.59 -6.32
CA VAL A 146 -13.06 0.30 -6.15
C VAL A 146 -13.87 -0.62 -5.25
N ILE A 147 -14.09 -1.85 -5.69
CA ILE A 147 -14.70 -2.92 -4.90
C ILE A 147 -13.66 -4.03 -4.69
N VAL A 148 -13.40 -4.36 -3.43
CA VAL A 148 -12.53 -5.46 -3.01
C VAL A 148 -13.37 -6.42 -2.19
N ARG A 149 -13.58 -7.64 -2.66
CA ARG A 149 -14.44 -8.58 -1.94
C ARG A 149 -13.99 -10.03 -2.05
N ASN A 150 -14.23 -10.78 -0.99
CA ASN A 150 -13.97 -12.23 -0.95
C ASN A 150 -12.53 -12.59 -1.34
N ASN A 151 -11.55 -11.85 -0.81
CA ASN A 151 -10.14 -12.10 -1.07
C ASN A 151 -9.47 -12.66 0.19
N THR A 152 -8.47 -13.52 -0.03
CA THR A 152 -7.61 -14.04 1.03
C THR A 152 -6.19 -13.50 0.84
N VAL A 153 -5.61 -12.97 1.91
CA VAL A 153 -4.23 -12.48 1.93
C VAL A 153 -3.44 -13.28 2.96
N LEU A 154 -2.29 -13.76 2.54
CA LEU A 154 -1.26 -14.32 3.42
C LEU A 154 -0.03 -13.43 3.42
N HIS A 155 0.53 -13.18 4.61
CA HIS A 155 1.72 -12.34 4.81
C HIS A 155 1.58 -10.93 4.23
N GLY A 156 2.69 -10.24 4.10
CA GLY A 156 2.75 -8.87 3.60
C GLY A 156 2.70 -7.80 4.69
N HIS A 157 3.12 -6.59 4.33
CA HIS A 157 3.16 -5.45 5.25
C HIS A 157 1.78 -4.88 5.55
N GLY A 158 0.79 -5.18 4.72
CA GLY A 158 -0.61 -4.83 4.94
C GLY A 158 -1.56 -5.68 4.13
N GLY A 159 -2.70 -6.07 4.72
CA GLY A 159 -3.72 -6.87 4.02
C GLY A 159 -4.46 -6.04 2.97
N PHE A 160 -5.07 -4.94 3.41
CA PHE A 160 -5.61 -3.90 2.54
C PHE A 160 -4.95 -2.56 2.87
N VAL A 161 -4.42 -1.88 1.87
CA VAL A 161 -3.57 -0.71 2.03
C VAL A 161 -4.01 0.44 1.14
N ILE A 162 -3.96 1.65 1.66
CA ILE A 162 -4.03 2.90 0.89
C ILE A 162 -2.76 3.68 1.12
N GLY A 163 -2.04 4.00 0.04
CA GLY A 163 -0.83 4.79 0.09
C GLY A 163 0.47 3.99 0.22
N SER A 164 1.61 4.64 0.57
CA SER A 164 1.71 6.09 0.86
C SER A 164 1.57 7.00 -0.38
N GLU A 165 1.79 6.47 -1.57
CA GLU A 165 1.69 7.21 -2.84
C GLU A 165 0.20 7.39 -3.22
N MET A 166 -0.48 8.38 -2.59
CA MET A 166 -1.90 8.65 -2.78
C MET A 166 -2.19 10.12 -3.16
N SER A 167 -1.24 10.77 -3.82
CA SER A 167 -1.25 12.21 -4.06
C SER A 167 -2.34 12.69 -5.02
N GLY A 168 -2.85 11.80 -5.91
CA GLY A 168 -4.02 12.06 -6.75
C GLY A 168 -5.36 11.80 -6.06
N GLY A 169 -5.33 11.26 -4.82
CA GLY A 169 -6.52 10.92 -4.04
C GLY A 169 -6.99 9.47 -4.22
N VAL A 170 -7.74 8.98 -3.22
CA VAL A 170 -8.43 7.68 -3.26
C VAL A 170 -9.84 7.86 -2.73
N LYS A 171 -10.86 7.43 -3.46
CA LYS A 171 -12.24 7.66 -3.04
C LYS A 171 -13.22 6.58 -3.51
N ASN A 172 -14.33 6.48 -2.77
CA ASN A 172 -15.43 5.56 -3.07
C ASN A 172 -14.93 4.12 -3.15
N VAL A 173 -14.41 3.61 -2.03
CA VAL A 173 -13.83 2.26 -1.93
C VAL A 173 -14.68 1.41 -1.00
N TYR A 174 -14.99 0.19 -1.43
CA TYR A 174 -15.76 -0.79 -0.69
C TYR A 174 -14.94 -2.07 -0.53
N VAL A 175 -14.64 -2.44 0.72
CA VAL A 175 -13.88 -3.66 1.05
C VAL A 175 -14.76 -4.56 1.91
N SER A 176 -14.96 -5.81 1.49
CA SER A 176 -15.81 -6.73 2.25
C SER A 176 -15.40 -8.19 2.10
N GLU A 177 -15.79 -9.00 3.09
CA GLU A 177 -15.65 -10.46 3.03
C GLU A 177 -14.19 -10.92 2.80
N CYS A 178 -13.21 -10.18 3.33
CA CYS A 178 -11.81 -10.50 3.15
C CYS A 178 -11.20 -11.13 4.41
N SER A 179 -10.21 -11.99 4.20
CA SER A 179 -9.43 -12.61 5.26
C SER A 179 -7.95 -12.24 5.12
N PHE A 180 -7.36 -11.72 6.20
CA PHE A 180 -5.93 -11.36 6.28
C PHE A 180 -5.26 -12.24 7.34
N ILE A 181 -4.22 -12.98 6.95
CA ILE A 181 -3.59 -13.99 7.80
C ILE A 181 -2.08 -13.77 7.81
N GLY A 182 -1.51 -13.43 8.96
CA GLY A 182 -0.07 -13.21 9.10
C GLY A 182 0.45 -11.95 8.41
N THR A 183 -0.42 -11.00 8.07
CA THR A 183 0.03 -9.67 7.58
C THR A 183 0.53 -8.83 8.76
N ASP A 184 1.57 -8.03 8.56
CA ASP A 184 2.11 -7.15 9.61
C ASP A 184 1.04 -6.22 10.17
N VAL A 185 0.18 -5.70 9.30
CA VAL A 185 -0.97 -4.84 9.59
C VAL A 185 -2.19 -5.35 8.83
N GLY A 186 -3.36 -5.30 9.42
CA GLY A 186 -4.59 -5.71 8.74
C GLY A 186 -5.07 -4.66 7.73
N LEU A 187 -5.61 -3.56 8.24
CA LEU A 187 -6.05 -2.39 7.46
C LEU A 187 -5.04 -1.27 7.64
N ARG A 188 -4.44 -0.78 6.55
CA ARG A 188 -3.32 0.15 6.61
C ARG A 188 -3.53 1.36 5.72
N PHE A 189 -3.78 2.52 6.34
CA PHE A 189 -3.84 3.82 5.66
C PHE A 189 -2.58 4.62 6.01
N LYS A 190 -1.78 5.00 5.04
CA LYS A 190 -0.50 5.67 5.25
C LYS A 190 -0.28 6.82 4.29
N SER A 191 0.12 7.96 4.82
CA SER A 191 0.54 9.14 4.07
C SER A 191 1.47 10.01 4.90
N ALA A 192 2.00 11.06 4.32
CA ALA A 192 2.84 12.04 5.01
C ALA A 192 2.71 13.42 4.35
N ARG A 193 3.10 14.47 5.07
CA ARG A 193 3.30 15.80 4.48
C ARG A 193 4.17 15.70 3.23
N GLY A 194 3.88 16.50 2.22
CA GLY A 194 4.48 16.43 0.89
C GLY A 194 3.67 15.58 -0.11
N ARG A 195 2.92 14.58 0.38
CA ARG A 195 2.02 13.78 -0.48
C ARG A 195 0.84 14.59 -1.00
N GLY A 196 0.16 15.32 -0.12
CA GLY A 196 -1.15 15.89 -0.45
C GLY A 196 -2.18 14.79 -0.74
N GLY A 197 -3.21 15.14 -1.48
CA GLY A 197 -4.29 14.21 -1.84
C GLY A 197 -5.28 13.94 -0.71
N VAL A 198 -6.43 13.40 -1.07
CA VAL A 198 -7.52 13.09 -0.13
C VAL A 198 -7.93 11.63 -0.25
N VAL A 199 -7.98 10.94 0.89
CA VAL A 199 -8.60 9.63 1.00
C VAL A 199 -9.97 9.80 1.65
N GLU A 200 -11.04 9.45 0.94
CA GLU A 200 -12.39 9.67 1.41
C GLU A 200 -13.41 8.62 0.94
N ASN A 201 -14.49 8.50 1.70
CA ASN A 201 -15.61 7.60 1.39
C ASN A 201 -15.13 6.14 1.29
N ILE A 202 -14.51 5.66 2.36
CA ILE A 202 -13.99 4.30 2.47
C ILE A 202 -14.93 3.49 3.36
N TYR A 203 -15.45 2.39 2.83
CA TYR A 203 -16.41 1.51 3.50
C TYR A 203 -15.81 0.12 3.60
N ILE A 204 -15.62 -0.36 4.83
CA ILE A 204 -15.00 -1.66 5.10
C ILE A 204 -15.91 -2.45 6.04
N ASN A 205 -16.25 -3.67 5.67
CA ASN A 205 -17.05 -4.53 6.53
C ASN A 205 -16.74 -6.02 6.36
N ASN A 206 -17.11 -6.80 7.36
CA ASN A 206 -16.97 -8.25 7.35
C ASN A 206 -15.53 -8.71 7.04
N ILE A 207 -14.57 -8.25 7.85
CA ILE A 207 -13.16 -8.59 7.71
C ILE A 207 -12.73 -9.54 8.82
N ASN A 208 -12.08 -10.63 8.45
CA ASN A 208 -11.49 -11.60 9.36
C ASN A 208 -9.96 -11.50 9.32
N MET A 209 -9.34 -11.36 10.49
CA MET A 209 -7.89 -11.22 10.62
C MET A 209 -7.35 -12.26 11.60
N ILE A 210 -6.19 -12.84 11.28
CA ILE A 210 -5.55 -13.84 12.12
C ILE A 210 -4.04 -13.56 12.15
N ASP A 211 -3.47 -13.53 13.35
CA ASP A 211 -2.01 -13.39 13.58
C ASP A 211 -1.45 -12.12 12.90
N ILE A 212 -1.92 -10.96 13.37
CA ILE A 212 -1.49 -9.64 12.92
C ILE A 212 -0.46 -9.09 13.94
N PRO A 213 0.85 -9.22 13.70
CA PRO A 213 1.85 -8.89 14.72
C PRO A 213 1.86 -7.43 15.16
N ASN A 214 1.44 -6.50 14.32
CA ASN A 214 1.36 -5.09 14.68
C ASN A 214 -0.09 -4.65 14.89
N ASP A 215 -0.66 -3.87 13.99
CA ASP A 215 -1.96 -3.22 14.17
C ASP A 215 -3.06 -3.91 13.34
N ALA A 216 -4.21 -4.17 13.95
CA ALA A 216 -5.37 -4.58 13.16
C ALA A 216 -5.85 -3.44 12.24
N LEU A 217 -5.75 -2.19 12.73
CA LEU A 217 -6.04 -0.98 11.95
C LEU A 217 -4.99 0.10 12.22
N ILE A 218 -4.41 0.68 11.19
CA ILE A 218 -3.59 1.89 11.29
C ILE A 218 -4.03 2.94 10.26
N ALA A 219 -4.16 4.20 10.70
CA ALA A 219 -4.28 5.37 9.86
C ALA A 219 -3.25 6.40 10.31
N ASP A 220 -2.19 6.56 9.55
CA ASP A 220 -1.02 7.37 9.93
C ASP A 220 -0.65 8.38 8.85
N LEU A 221 -0.71 9.65 9.20
CA LEU A 221 -0.31 10.79 8.37
C LEU A 221 1.13 11.26 8.65
N TYR A 222 1.89 10.51 9.43
CA TYR A 222 3.32 10.72 9.69
C TYR A 222 4.19 9.60 9.10
N TYR A 223 3.68 8.85 8.14
CA TYR A 223 4.38 7.70 7.59
C TYR A 223 5.81 8.05 7.15
N ALA A 224 6.81 7.35 7.74
CA ALA A 224 8.23 7.57 7.51
C ALA A 224 8.74 8.99 7.82
N ALA A 225 7.90 9.89 8.32
CA ALA A 225 8.31 11.23 8.75
C ALA A 225 8.70 11.23 10.24
N LYS A 226 9.75 11.95 10.57
CA LYS A 226 10.13 12.23 11.96
C LYS A 226 9.82 13.70 12.22
N SER A 227 8.75 13.98 12.99
CA SER A 227 8.53 15.32 13.52
C SER A 227 9.45 15.51 14.72
N ALA A 228 10.23 16.59 14.71
CA ALA A 228 11.00 16.97 15.89
C ALA A 228 10.07 17.65 16.92
N PRO A 229 10.24 17.39 18.22
CA PRO A 229 9.50 18.10 19.26
C PRO A 229 9.72 19.61 19.15
N GLY A 230 8.63 20.39 19.10
CA GLY A 230 8.69 21.86 19.01
C GLY A 230 8.79 22.45 17.62
N GLU A 231 8.70 21.64 16.55
CA GLU A 231 8.55 22.18 15.20
C GLU A 231 7.23 22.96 15.06
N PRO A 232 7.25 24.12 14.38
CA PRO A 232 6.02 24.86 14.09
C PRO A 232 5.05 24.02 13.27
N ILE A 233 3.76 24.07 13.60
CA ILE A 233 2.71 23.46 12.79
C ILE A 233 2.64 24.22 11.46
N PRO A 234 2.86 23.56 10.31
CA PRO A 234 2.79 24.22 9.03
C PRO A 234 1.35 24.60 8.66
N SER A 235 1.20 25.58 7.79
CA SER A 235 -0.10 25.88 7.20
C SER A 235 -0.55 24.76 6.26
N VAL A 236 -1.85 24.54 6.19
CA VAL A 236 -2.44 23.61 5.21
C VAL A 236 -2.13 24.09 3.79
N SER A 237 -1.68 23.17 2.95
CA SER A 237 -1.36 23.42 1.55
C SER A 237 -1.79 22.22 0.68
N GLU A 238 -1.52 22.27 -0.62
CA GLU A 238 -1.74 21.15 -1.53
C GLU A 238 -0.90 19.90 -1.19
N GLU A 239 0.15 20.08 -0.40
CA GLU A 239 1.03 19.02 0.09
C GLU A 239 0.51 18.34 1.36
N THR A 240 -0.55 18.87 1.96
CA THR A 240 -1.13 18.32 3.20
C THR A 240 -2.12 17.21 2.87
N PRO A 241 -1.84 15.95 3.23
CA PRO A 241 -2.76 14.83 2.98
C PRO A 241 -3.94 14.86 3.95
N ALA A 242 -5.09 14.37 3.50
CA ALA A 242 -6.29 14.28 4.32
C ALA A 242 -6.92 12.88 4.26
N PHE A 243 -7.33 12.37 5.44
CA PHE A 243 -8.15 11.16 5.58
C PHE A 243 -9.47 11.52 6.21
N ARG A 244 -10.59 11.16 5.56
CA ARG A 244 -11.92 11.46 6.08
C ARG A 244 -13.00 10.49 5.58
N ASN A 245 -14.14 10.44 6.26
CA ASN A 245 -15.28 9.61 5.88
C ASN A 245 -14.89 8.13 5.74
N ILE A 246 -14.35 7.53 6.80
CA ILE A 246 -13.91 6.13 6.84
C ILE A 246 -14.85 5.37 7.77
N TYR A 247 -15.53 4.38 7.23
CA TYR A 247 -16.54 3.59 7.93
C TYR A 247 -16.12 2.12 7.96
N ILE A 248 -15.86 1.60 9.16
CA ILE A 248 -15.39 0.23 9.38
C ILE A 248 -16.38 -0.48 10.28
N SER A 249 -16.86 -1.66 9.88
CA SER A 249 -17.74 -2.46 10.71
C SER A 249 -17.46 -3.95 10.59
N ASP A 250 -17.90 -4.69 11.59
CA ASP A 250 -17.90 -6.16 11.59
C ASP A 250 -16.51 -6.74 11.30
N VAL A 251 -15.51 -6.29 12.07
CA VAL A 251 -14.12 -6.74 11.98
C VAL A 251 -13.81 -7.67 13.14
N PHE A 252 -13.35 -8.86 12.84
CA PHE A 252 -12.86 -9.81 13.82
C PHE A 252 -11.35 -10.05 13.62
N CYS A 253 -10.57 -9.82 14.67
CA CYS A 253 -9.12 -10.04 14.63
C CYS A 253 -8.70 -10.91 15.81
N ARG A 254 -8.13 -12.07 15.50
CA ARG A 254 -7.52 -12.96 16.49
C ARG A 254 -5.99 -12.82 16.44
N GLY A 255 -5.43 -12.26 17.50
CA GLY A 255 -3.99 -12.09 17.62
C GLY A 255 -3.47 -10.84 16.91
N ALA A 256 -3.66 -9.68 17.53
CA ALA A 256 -3.01 -8.43 17.09
C ALA A 256 -2.11 -7.87 18.18
N GLY A 257 -1.09 -7.11 17.77
CA GLY A 257 -0.25 -6.35 18.70
C GLY A 257 -1.00 -5.14 19.26
N ARG A 258 -1.85 -4.51 18.44
CA ARG A 258 -2.70 -3.37 18.81
C ARG A 258 -3.98 -3.37 17.98
N ALA A 259 -5.09 -2.98 18.61
CA ALA A 259 -6.39 -2.95 17.92
C ALA A 259 -6.46 -1.85 16.85
N ALA A 260 -6.06 -0.62 17.20
CA ALA A 260 -6.07 0.50 16.28
C ALA A 260 -5.03 1.56 16.66
N TYR A 261 -4.50 2.25 15.64
CA TYR A 261 -3.65 3.42 15.76
C TYR A 261 -4.09 4.49 14.77
N LEU A 262 -4.54 5.63 15.27
CA LEU A 262 -5.00 6.75 14.46
C LEU A 262 -4.11 7.96 14.76
N ASN A 263 -3.37 8.44 13.77
CA ASN A 263 -2.35 9.48 13.91
C ASN A 263 -2.51 10.53 12.83
N GLY A 264 -3.38 11.53 13.10
CA GLY A 264 -3.62 12.67 12.21
C GLY A 264 -2.57 13.77 12.36
N LEU A 265 -2.50 14.67 11.40
CA LEU A 265 -1.70 15.89 11.50
C LEU A 265 -2.42 16.94 12.35
N PRO A 266 -1.71 17.77 13.13
CA PRO A 266 -2.35 18.81 13.92
C PRO A 266 -3.07 19.86 13.06
N GLU A 267 -2.55 20.16 11.87
CA GLU A 267 -3.18 21.04 10.87
C GLU A 267 -4.24 20.35 10.02
N MET A 268 -4.26 19.02 9.96
CA MET A 268 -5.20 18.21 9.18
C MET A 268 -5.51 16.92 9.95
N PRO A 269 -6.40 16.96 10.92
CA PRO A 269 -6.81 15.77 11.67
C PRO A 269 -7.52 14.77 10.75
N ILE A 270 -7.51 13.50 11.17
CA ILE A 270 -8.34 12.49 10.51
C ILE A 270 -9.79 12.73 10.93
N GLU A 271 -10.69 12.86 9.98
CA GLU A 271 -12.07 13.30 10.23
C GLU A 271 -13.10 12.20 9.91
N ASN A 272 -14.19 12.19 10.66
CA ASN A 272 -15.36 11.35 10.41
C ASN A 272 -15.00 9.86 10.22
N ILE A 273 -14.35 9.28 11.24
CA ILE A 273 -14.12 7.83 11.32
C ILE A 273 -15.21 7.19 12.17
N SER A 274 -15.83 6.14 11.66
CA SER A 274 -16.77 5.29 12.40
C SER A 274 -16.26 3.86 12.44
N ILE A 275 -16.10 3.32 13.65
CA ILE A 275 -15.71 1.92 13.86
C ILE A 275 -16.82 1.26 14.69
N LYS A 276 -17.43 0.18 14.16
CA LYS A 276 -18.53 -0.55 14.81
C LYS A 276 -18.24 -2.06 14.77
N ASN A 277 -18.63 -2.77 15.83
CA ASN A 277 -18.49 -4.22 15.92
C ASN A 277 -17.07 -4.72 15.57
N MET A 278 -16.04 -4.07 16.11
CA MET A 278 -14.66 -4.52 15.95
C MET A 278 -14.23 -5.27 17.20
N ALA A 279 -13.94 -6.55 17.06
CA ALA A 279 -13.44 -7.42 18.13
C ALA A 279 -12.00 -7.81 17.85
N VAL A 280 -11.10 -7.48 18.78
CA VAL A 280 -9.67 -7.76 18.65
C VAL A 280 -9.18 -8.48 19.90
N SER A 281 -8.58 -9.66 19.72
CA SER A 281 -7.79 -10.29 20.77
C SER A 281 -6.30 -10.03 20.55
N TYR A 282 -5.56 -9.82 21.63
CA TYR A 282 -4.13 -9.57 21.56
C TYR A 282 -3.31 -10.85 21.48
N THR A 283 -2.17 -10.81 20.80
CA THR A 283 -1.14 -11.83 20.89
C THR A 283 -0.48 -11.71 22.26
N HIS A 284 -0.65 -12.71 23.09
CA HIS A 284 0.01 -12.92 24.40
C HIS A 284 0.45 -11.69 25.20
N LEU A 285 -0.33 -11.37 26.21
CA LEU A 285 0.23 -10.84 27.45
C LEU A 285 1.02 -12.00 28.11
N THR A 286 2.33 -12.05 27.94
CA THR A 286 3.19 -12.71 28.92
C THR A 286 3.03 -11.89 30.19
N LEU A 287 2.27 -12.40 31.16
CA LEU A 287 2.31 -11.84 32.51
C LEU A 287 3.78 -11.89 32.96
N PRO A 288 4.34 -10.79 33.49
CA PRO A 288 5.65 -10.84 34.09
C PRO A 288 5.60 -11.91 35.18
N THR A 289 6.47 -12.88 35.06
CA THR A 289 6.68 -13.84 36.14
C THR A 289 7.16 -13.06 37.35
N ILE A 290 6.34 -13.03 38.39
CA ILE A 290 6.70 -12.42 39.70
C ILE A 290 7.76 -13.30 40.35
#